data_ecacfb3bd05645451ecaf5a5ca60872e
#
_entry.id   ecacfb3bd05645451ecaf5a5ca60872e
#
_cell.length_a   1.000
_cell.length_b   1.000
_cell.length_c   1.000
_cell.angle_alpha   90.00
_cell.angle_beta   90.00
_cell.angle_gamma   90.00
#
_symmetry.space_group_name_H-M   'P 1'
#
loop_
_entity.id
_entity.type
_entity.pdbx_description
1 polymer ?
#
loop_
_entity_poly.entity_id
_entity_poly.type
_entity_poly.pdbx_seq_one_letter_code
_entity_poly.pdbx_strand_id
1 'polypeptide(L)'
;MALGLRDYEVFRGDPAALPENMAAVLSSLVRPPDVLRVAKLGELIIGCYALHEPTPIDDQVTRTFSLAMVMVEPNYQGNGVGRWLVGHAIGVAETKGGKHLAAQLAGPAAFFEGLGFQATAKGFQFDMYPE
;
A
#
# COMPACT_ATOMS: atom_id res chain seq x y z
N MET A 1 13.90 -10.59 -16.87
CA MET A 1 12.64 -10.65 -17.62
C MET A 1 11.65 -9.68 -17.00
N ALA A 2 11.08 -8.79 -17.81
CA ALA A 2 10.08 -7.85 -17.31
C ALA A 2 8.74 -8.58 -17.10
N LEU A 3 8.06 -8.25 -16.00
CA LEU A 3 6.73 -8.78 -15.73
C LEU A 3 5.69 -8.00 -16.55
N GLY A 4 4.77 -8.72 -17.19
CA GLY A 4 3.62 -8.08 -17.81
C GLY A 4 2.56 -7.74 -16.78
N LEU A 5 1.62 -6.86 -17.16
CA LEU A 5 0.54 -6.45 -16.26
C LEU A 5 -0.39 -7.60 -15.85
N ARG A 6 -0.35 -8.72 -16.57
CA ARG A 6 -1.21 -9.87 -16.30
C ARG A 6 -0.49 -11.02 -15.62
N ASP A 7 0.80 -10.87 -15.34
CA ASP A 7 1.58 -11.96 -14.76
C ASP A 7 1.31 -12.13 -13.27
N TYR A 8 0.77 -11.11 -12.62
CA TYR A 8 0.47 -11.16 -11.20
C TYR A 8 -0.87 -10.47 -10.90
N GLU A 9 -1.51 -10.91 -9.82
CA GLU A 9 -2.80 -10.40 -9.38
C GLU A 9 -2.77 -10.05 -7.91
N VAL A 10 -3.68 -9.17 -7.49
CA VAL A 10 -3.79 -8.74 -6.08
C VAL A 10 -4.94 -9.48 -5.42
N PHE A 11 -4.66 -10.03 -4.25
CA PHE A 11 -5.61 -10.79 -3.44
C PHE A 11 -5.64 -10.26 -2.03
N ARG A 12 -6.67 -10.62 -1.29
CA ARG A 12 -6.69 -10.40 0.16
C ARG A 12 -5.55 -11.18 0.79
N GLY A 13 -4.81 -10.54 1.70
CA GLY A 13 -3.69 -11.16 2.36
C GLY A 13 -4.11 -11.92 3.61
N ASP A 14 -3.42 -13.04 3.83
CA ASP A 14 -3.49 -13.78 5.08
C ASP A 14 -2.17 -13.54 5.82
N PRO A 15 -2.20 -12.90 7.02
CA PRO A 15 -0.96 -12.64 7.75
C PRO A 15 -0.12 -13.89 8.00
N ALA A 16 -0.76 -15.04 8.17
CA ALA A 16 -0.05 -16.29 8.41
C ALA A 16 0.67 -16.84 7.17
N ALA A 17 0.31 -16.36 5.99
CA ALA A 17 0.88 -16.84 4.72
C ALA A 17 1.93 -15.91 4.13
N LEU A 18 2.27 -14.82 4.80
CA LEU A 18 3.24 -13.85 4.30
C LEU A 18 4.67 -14.39 4.34
N PRO A 19 5.53 -14.01 3.36
CA PRO A 19 6.96 -14.23 3.50
C PRO A 19 7.50 -13.62 4.79
N GLU A 20 8.57 -14.19 5.31
CA GLU A 20 9.12 -13.80 6.61
C GLU A 20 9.43 -12.31 6.73
N ASN A 21 10.04 -11.72 5.71
CA ASN A 21 10.38 -10.29 5.72
C ASN A 21 9.13 -9.40 5.79
N MET A 22 8.06 -9.77 5.09
CA MET A 22 6.81 -9.03 5.13
C MET A 22 6.08 -9.23 6.45
N ALA A 23 6.08 -10.46 6.97
CA ALA A 23 5.48 -10.78 8.26
C ALA A 23 6.15 -9.99 9.40
N ALA A 24 7.46 -9.82 9.33
CA ALA A 24 8.22 -9.06 10.33
C ALA A 24 7.78 -7.58 10.34
N VAL A 25 7.62 -6.96 9.17
CA VAL A 25 7.16 -5.57 9.08
C VAL A 25 5.72 -5.46 9.58
N LEU A 26 4.86 -6.38 9.17
CA LEU A 26 3.46 -6.40 9.61
C LEU A 26 3.36 -6.47 11.14
N SER A 27 4.17 -7.31 11.76
CA SER A 27 4.20 -7.48 13.22
C SER A 27 4.72 -6.22 13.95
N SER A 28 5.46 -5.36 13.26
CA SER A 28 5.99 -4.12 13.85
C SER A 28 4.99 -2.96 13.81
N LEU A 29 3.86 -3.12 13.13
CA LEU A 29 2.86 -2.06 13.05
C LEU A 29 2.22 -1.83 14.42
N VAL A 30 1.84 -0.56 14.68
CA VAL A 30 1.24 -0.16 15.97
C VAL A 30 -0.04 -0.94 16.26
N ARG A 31 -0.79 -1.25 15.23
CA ARG A 31 -2.00 -2.06 15.32
C ARG A 31 -2.17 -2.88 14.04
N PRO A 32 -2.94 -3.97 14.07
CA PRO A 32 -3.21 -4.73 12.85
C PRO A 32 -3.86 -3.84 11.78
N PRO A 33 -3.50 -4.03 10.51
CA PRO A 33 -4.11 -3.24 9.44
C PRO A 33 -5.57 -3.62 9.23
N ASP A 34 -6.35 -2.66 8.76
CA ASP A 34 -7.74 -2.90 8.36
C ASP A 34 -7.84 -3.55 6.98
N VAL A 35 -6.83 -3.30 6.15
CA VAL A 35 -6.74 -3.86 4.80
C VAL A 35 -5.33 -4.41 4.61
N LEU A 36 -5.25 -5.66 4.19
CA LEU A 36 -4.00 -6.30 3.78
C LEU A 36 -4.23 -6.96 2.42
N ARG A 37 -3.38 -6.63 1.46
CA ARG A 37 -3.44 -7.18 0.11
C ARG A 37 -2.07 -7.68 -0.29
N VAL A 38 -2.05 -8.76 -1.06
CA VAL A 38 -0.82 -9.36 -1.59
C VAL A 38 -0.88 -9.43 -3.11
N ALA A 39 0.26 -9.22 -3.74
CA ALA A 39 0.43 -9.49 -5.16
C ALA A 39 1.03 -10.90 -5.29
N LYS A 40 0.41 -11.74 -6.10
CA LYS A 40 0.87 -13.10 -6.35
C LYS A 40 1.22 -13.31 -7.81
N LEU A 41 2.33 -13.98 -8.02
CA LEU A 41 2.71 -14.53 -9.31
C LEU A 41 2.57 -16.04 -9.18
N GLY A 42 1.45 -16.59 -9.67
CA GLY A 42 1.08 -17.98 -9.38
C GLY A 42 0.82 -18.13 -7.87
N GLU A 43 1.54 -19.05 -7.24
CA GLU A 43 1.46 -19.29 -5.80
C GLU A 43 2.39 -18.41 -4.98
N LEU A 44 3.28 -17.66 -5.63
CA LEU A 44 4.33 -16.90 -4.98
C LEU A 44 3.86 -15.49 -4.65
N ILE A 45 3.96 -15.09 -3.39
CA ILE A 45 3.72 -13.71 -2.98
C ILE A 45 4.95 -12.88 -3.30
N ILE A 46 4.80 -11.90 -4.17
CA ILE A 46 5.90 -11.05 -4.63
C ILE A 46 5.84 -9.63 -4.07
N GLY A 47 4.73 -9.25 -3.45
CA GLY A 47 4.58 -7.96 -2.81
C GLY A 47 3.34 -7.90 -1.95
N CYS A 48 3.24 -6.85 -1.16
CA CYS A 48 2.07 -6.62 -0.32
C CYS A 48 1.93 -5.15 0.05
N TYR A 49 0.73 -4.76 0.47
CA TYR A 49 0.51 -3.48 1.12
C TYR A 49 -0.52 -3.63 2.23
N ALA A 50 -0.49 -2.68 3.17
CA ALA A 50 -1.44 -2.62 4.27
C ALA A 50 -1.95 -1.20 4.46
N LEU A 51 -3.24 -1.06 4.75
CA LEU A 51 -3.89 0.21 5.03
C LEU A 51 -4.50 0.21 6.42
N HIS A 52 -4.47 1.38 7.07
CA HIS A 52 -5.32 1.68 8.22
C HIS A 52 -6.43 2.62 7.76
N GLU A 53 -7.67 2.29 8.14
CA GLU A 53 -8.81 3.14 7.89
C GLU A 53 -8.82 4.32 8.86
N PRO A 54 -9.48 5.46 8.51
CA PRO A 54 -9.64 6.57 9.44
C PRO A 54 -10.42 6.10 10.68
N THR A 55 -9.99 6.54 11.87
CA THR A 55 -10.77 6.27 13.07
C THR A 55 -11.97 7.22 13.13
N PRO A 56 -13.13 6.76 13.68
CA PRO A 56 -14.30 7.63 13.77
C PRO A 56 -14.06 8.91 14.57
N ILE A 57 -13.13 8.89 15.51
CA ILE A 57 -12.84 10.05 16.38
C ILE A 57 -11.97 11.06 15.65
N ASP A 58 -10.98 10.58 14.87
CA ASP A 58 -9.94 11.44 14.36
C ASP A 58 -10.25 12.05 13.00
N ASP A 59 -11.13 11.44 12.19
CA ASP A 59 -11.11 11.79 10.79
C ASP A 59 -12.43 11.64 10.04
N GLN A 60 -13.52 12.11 10.62
CA GLN A 60 -14.80 12.10 9.91
C GLN A 60 -14.85 13.10 8.77
N VAL A 61 -14.06 14.17 8.85
CA VAL A 61 -14.06 15.25 7.85
C VAL A 61 -13.04 15.00 6.75
N THR A 62 -11.82 14.65 7.10
CA THR A 62 -10.75 14.50 6.11
C THR A 62 -10.70 13.12 5.49
N ARG A 63 -11.21 12.10 6.17
CA ARG A 63 -11.25 10.71 5.66
C ARG A 63 -9.89 10.25 5.14
N THR A 64 -8.86 10.40 5.97
CA THR A 64 -7.49 10.05 5.60
C THR A 64 -7.21 8.59 5.93
N PHE A 65 -6.91 7.80 4.90
CA PHE A 65 -6.40 6.44 5.05
C PHE A 65 -4.89 6.51 5.19
N SER A 66 -4.30 5.55 5.87
CA SER A 66 -2.84 5.47 6.04
C SER A 66 -2.30 4.23 5.34
N LEU A 67 -1.34 4.44 4.44
CA LEU A 67 -0.57 3.35 3.85
C LEU A 67 0.49 2.95 4.87
N ALA A 68 0.25 1.85 5.59
CA ALA A 68 1.08 1.42 6.70
C ALA A 68 2.33 0.68 6.26
N MET A 69 2.24 -0.04 5.14
CA MET A 69 3.39 -0.70 4.54
C MET A 69 3.13 -0.96 3.06
N VAL A 70 4.18 -0.98 2.28
CA VAL A 70 4.21 -1.49 0.91
C VAL A 70 5.57 -2.14 0.71
N MET A 71 5.58 -3.38 0.28
CA MET A 71 6.82 -4.15 0.10
C MET A 71 6.77 -4.95 -1.18
N VAL A 72 7.93 -5.07 -1.82
CA VAL A 72 8.12 -5.91 -2.99
C VAL A 72 9.35 -6.78 -2.73
N GLU A 73 9.23 -8.07 -3.00
CA GLU A 73 10.36 -9.00 -2.88
C GLU A 73 11.54 -8.50 -3.71
N PRO A 74 12.79 -8.59 -3.18
CA PRO A 74 13.95 -8.01 -3.86
C PRO A 74 14.12 -8.45 -5.31
N ASN A 75 13.81 -9.71 -5.62
CA ASN A 75 13.95 -10.25 -6.98
C ASN A 75 12.92 -9.68 -7.96
N TYR A 76 11.89 -9.00 -7.47
CA TYR A 76 10.80 -8.46 -8.28
C TYR A 76 10.75 -6.94 -8.27
N GLN A 77 11.67 -6.29 -7.60
CA GLN A 77 11.78 -4.83 -7.62
C GLN A 77 12.22 -4.34 -9.00
N GLY A 78 11.81 -3.13 -9.36
CA GLY A 78 12.12 -2.57 -10.67
C GLY A 78 11.18 -3.01 -11.79
N ASN A 79 10.13 -3.76 -11.49
CA ASN A 79 9.17 -4.25 -12.48
C ASN A 79 7.79 -3.58 -12.37
N GLY A 80 7.67 -2.52 -11.59
CA GLY A 80 6.42 -1.79 -11.45
C GLY A 80 5.43 -2.38 -10.44
N VAL A 81 5.82 -3.42 -9.70
CA VAL A 81 4.93 -4.07 -8.72
C VAL A 81 4.56 -3.10 -7.60
N GLY A 82 5.53 -2.35 -7.06
CA GLY A 82 5.26 -1.37 -6.00
C GLY A 82 4.30 -0.28 -6.46
N ARG A 83 4.51 0.24 -7.66
CA ARG A 83 3.62 1.25 -8.26
C ARG A 83 2.20 0.71 -8.39
N TRP A 84 2.06 -0.52 -8.87
CA TRP A 84 0.77 -1.15 -9.04
C TRP A 84 0.06 -1.38 -7.71
N LEU A 85 0.80 -1.83 -6.69
CA LEU A 85 0.28 -2.01 -5.33
C LEU A 85 -0.24 -0.70 -4.74
N VAL A 86 0.52 0.39 -4.86
CA VAL A 86 0.07 1.70 -4.38
C VAL A 86 -1.15 2.18 -5.15
N GLY A 87 -1.18 1.99 -6.47
CA GLY A 87 -2.37 2.31 -7.27
C GLY A 87 -3.59 1.52 -6.82
N HIS A 88 -3.43 0.25 -6.50
CA HIS A 88 -4.52 -0.58 -5.97
C HIS A 88 -4.98 -0.07 -4.60
N ALA A 89 -4.03 0.33 -3.74
CA ALA A 89 -4.32 0.87 -2.42
C ALA A 89 -5.15 2.17 -2.52
N ILE A 90 -4.79 3.05 -3.45
CA ILE A 90 -5.56 4.28 -3.72
C ILE A 90 -6.99 3.92 -4.12
N GLY A 91 -7.17 2.97 -5.02
CA GLY A 91 -8.50 2.53 -5.46
C GLY A 91 -9.32 1.95 -4.34
N VAL A 92 -8.73 1.15 -3.45
CA VAL A 92 -9.42 0.59 -2.29
C VAL A 92 -9.85 1.69 -1.33
N ALA A 93 -8.95 2.64 -1.04
CA ALA A 93 -9.26 3.76 -0.15
C ALA A 93 -10.38 4.62 -0.72
N GLU A 94 -10.36 4.92 -2.03
CA GLU A 94 -11.44 5.67 -2.70
C GLU A 94 -12.78 4.94 -2.58
N THR A 95 -12.78 3.64 -2.85
CA THR A 95 -14.00 2.81 -2.76
C THR A 95 -14.60 2.85 -1.37
N LYS A 96 -13.77 2.97 -0.35
CA LYS A 96 -14.21 3.06 1.05
C LYS A 96 -14.50 4.50 1.50
N GLY A 97 -14.53 5.44 0.58
CA GLY A 97 -14.87 6.84 0.86
C GLY A 97 -13.70 7.70 1.32
N GLY A 98 -12.47 7.24 1.13
CA GLY A 98 -11.28 8.02 1.49
C GLY A 98 -11.10 9.23 0.58
N LYS A 99 -10.61 10.32 1.15
CA LYS A 99 -10.26 11.54 0.41
C LYS A 99 -8.76 11.77 0.33
N HIS A 100 -8.01 11.19 1.26
CA HIS A 100 -6.57 11.32 1.32
C HIS A 100 -5.94 9.98 1.65
N LEU A 101 -4.76 9.73 1.12
CA LEU A 101 -3.94 8.58 1.48
C LEU A 101 -2.59 9.10 1.96
N ALA A 102 -2.31 8.91 3.24
CA ALA A 102 -1.04 9.31 3.84
C ALA A 102 -0.06 8.13 3.83
N ALA A 103 1.18 8.40 3.49
CA ALA A 103 2.26 7.42 3.53
C ALA A 103 3.38 7.98 4.42
N GLN A 104 3.50 7.44 5.62
CA GLN A 104 4.54 7.85 6.58
C GLN A 104 5.70 6.87 6.55
N LEU A 105 5.99 6.37 5.36
CA LEU A 105 7.01 5.35 5.17
C LEU A 105 8.37 5.97 4.87
N ALA A 106 9.41 5.39 5.45
CA ALA A 106 10.76 5.68 5.02
C ALA A 106 10.96 5.01 3.65
N GLY A 107 11.11 5.81 2.61
CA GLY A 107 11.30 5.28 1.27
C GLY A 107 11.78 6.36 0.33
N PRO A 108 12.15 6.01 -0.91
CA PRO A 108 12.62 7.00 -1.87
C PRO A 108 11.54 8.03 -2.17
N ALA A 109 11.84 9.29 -1.93
CA ALA A 109 10.92 10.39 -2.24
C ALA A 109 10.47 10.34 -3.70
N ALA A 110 11.38 10.04 -4.61
CA ALA A 110 11.09 9.97 -6.04
C ALA A 110 10.01 8.94 -6.37
N PHE A 111 9.93 7.83 -5.62
CA PHE A 111 8.91 6.81 -5.82
C PHE A 111 7.51 7.39 -5.57
N PHE A 112 7.31 8.02 -4.41
CA PHE A 112 6.01 8.59 -4.07
C PHE A 112 5.67 9.81 -4.92
N GLU A 113 6.64 10.68 -5.19
CA GLU A 113 6.42 11.86 -6.04
C GLU A 113 6.05 11.45 -7.46
N GLY A 114 6.68 10.39 -7.99
CA GLY A 114 6.35 9.85 -9.31
C GLY A 114 4.95 9.27 -9.40
N LEU A 115 4.32 8.95 -8.26
CA LEU A 115 2.94 8.46 -8.18
C LEU A 115 1.93 9.58 -7.91
N GLY A 116 2.39 10.83 -7.80
CA GLY A 116 1.53 11.97 -7.54
C GLY A 116 1.35 12.33 -6.08
N PHE A 117 2.10 11.71 -5.18
CA PHE A 117 2.09 12.08 -3.76
C PHE A 117 2.84 13.39 -3.56
N GLN A 118 2.37 14.18 -2.62
CA GLN A 118 3.03 15.43 -2.22
C GLN A 118 3.73 15.24 -0.88
N ALA A 119 4.92 15.80 -0.74
CA ALA A 119 5.66 15.75 0.51
C ALA A 119 4.95 16.58 1.59
N THR A 120 4.87 16.04 2.80
CA THR A 120 4.30 16.71 3.97
C THR A 120 5.32 16.67 5.11
N ALA A 121 5.01 17.36 6.21
CA ALA A 121 5.87 17.33 7.38
C ALA A 121 6.05 15.93 7.98
N LYS A 122 5.10 15.02 7.72
CA LYS A 122 5.08 13.67 8.28
C LYS A 122 5.37 12.56 7.27
N GLY A 123 5.60 12.91 5.99
CA GLY A 123 5.81 11.92 4.94
C GLY A 123 5.22 12.37 3.62
N PHE A 124 4.35 11.57 3.04
CA PHE A 124 3.73 11.84 1.75
C PHE A 124 2.22 11.71 1.83
N GLN A 125 1.51 12.45 0.99
CA GLN A 125 0.06 12.41 0.93
C GLN A 125 -0.43 12.48 -0.51
N PHE A 126 -1.39 11.64 -0.83
CA PHE A 126 -2.09 11.65 -2.11
C PHE A 126 -3.53 12.08 -1.87
N ASP A 127 -3.99 13.11 -2.59
CA ASP A 127 -5.35 13.60 -2.49
C ASP A 127 -6.21 12.93 -3.55
N MET A 128 -7.33 12.37 -3.13
CA MET A 128 -8.28 11.68 -4.00
C MET A 128 -9.46 12.60 -4.24
N TYR A 129 -9.87 12.68 -5.51
CA TYR A 129 -11.01 13.50 -5.92
C TYR A 129 -12.02 12.58 -6.59
N PRO A 130 -12.89 11.91 -5.81
CA PRO A 130 -13.91 11.04 -6.41
C PRO A 130 -14.85 11.89 -7.26
N GLU A 131 -15.06 11.44 -8.46
CA GLU A 131 -15.99 12.08 -9.39
C GLU A 131 -17.44 11.78 -9.01
#